data_69bda869858fb34d5e127fe5732dfd23
#
_entry.id   69bda869858fb34d5e127fe5732dfd23
#
_cell.length_a   1.000
_cell.length_b   1.000
_cell.length_c   1.000
_cell.angle_alpha   90.00
_cell.angle_beta   90.00
_cell.angle_gamma   90.00
#
_symmetry.space_group_name_H-M   'P 1'
#
loop_
_entity.id
_entity.type
_entity.pdbx_description
1 polymer ?
#
loop_
_entity_poly.entity_id
_entity_poly.type
_entity_poly.pdbx_seq_one_letter_code
_entity_poly.pdbx_strand_id
1 'polypeptide(L)'
;MTDEFMKRALELAEISALEGEVPVGAVVVKDGEIVGEGRNRRELGKNALYHAELEAIDNACKRLGGWRLWQCDLYVTLEPCPMCAGAIINSRIKNVYFGARDIKAGSFGSVVNFNDIPYNHKPQLVGGVMEQECSDILSNFFKNLRQRKR
;
A
#
# COMPACT_ATOMS: atom_id res chain seq x y z
N MET A 1 7.80 6.36 14.57
CA MET A 1 8.72 5.38 14.02
C MET A 1 8.04 4.58 12.95
N THR A 2 8.81 3.98 12.06
CA THR A 2 8.29 3.24 10.90
C THR A 2 7.32 2.13 11.29
N ASP A 3 7.62 1.38 12.36
CA ASP A 3 6.77 0.25 12.77
C ASP A 3 5.39 0.67 13.24
N GLU A 4 5.29 1.83 13.88
CA GLU A 4 4.00 2.36 14.34
C GLU A 4 3.04 2.58 13.17
N PHE A 5 3.52 3.17 12.09
CA PHE A 5 2.68 3.43 10.92
C PHE A 5 2.37 2.16 10.13
N MET A 6 3.33 1.24 10.05
CA MET A 6 3.08 -0.07 9.43
C MET A 6 2.07 -0.88 10.24
N LYS A 7 2.08 -0.79 11.58
CA LYS A 7 1.06 -1.43 12.42
C LYS A 7 -0.33 -0.92 12.09
N ARG A 8 -0.47 0.40 11.87
CA ARG A 8 -1.77 0.95 11.47
C ARG A 8 -2.19 0.44 10.09
N ALA A 9 -1.26 0.36 9.14
CA ALA A 9 -1.53 -0.23 7.83
C ALA A 9 -2.00 -1.69 7.96
N LEU A 10 -1.38 -2.46 8.85
CA LEU A 10 -1.79 -3.85 9.14
C LEU A 10 -3.20 -3.93 9.73
N GLU A 11 -3.56 -3.01 10.63
CA GLU A 11 -4.93 -2.95 11.16
C GLU A 11 -5.95 -2.74 10.04
N LEU A 12 -5.65 -1.84 9.10
CA LEU A 12 -6.51 -1.61 7.94
C LEU A 12 -6.59 -2.85 7.04
N ALA A 13 -5.47 -3.55 6.87
CA ALA A 13 -5.44 -4.81 6.13
C ALA A 13 -6.34 -5.87 6.78
N GLU A 14 -6.33 -5.95 8.11
CA GLU A 14 -7.19 -6.88 8.85
C GLU A 14 -8.68 -6.59 8.63
N ILE A 15 -9.05 -5.32 8.57
CA ILE A 15 -10.44 -4.93 8.25
C ILE A 15 -10.82 -5.45 6.86
N SER A 16 -9.95 -5.29 5.87
CA SER A 16 -10.17 -5.84 4.52
C SER A 16 -10.37 -7.36 4.58
N ALA A 17 -9.53 -8.08 5.32
CA ALA A 17 -9.65 -9.54 5.46
C ALA A 17 -11.00 -9.94 6.05
N LEU A 18 -11.47 -9.22 7.06
CA LEU A 18 -12.78 -9.47 7.70
C LEU A 18 -13.91 -9.23 6.72
N GLU A 19 -13.74 -8.37 5.74
CA GLU A 19 -14.71 -8.08 4.69
C GLU A 19 -14.61 -9.03 3.50
N GLY A 20 -13.71 -10.01 3.54
CA GLY A 20 -13.50 -10.95 2.44
C GLY A 20 -12.60 -10.42 1.33
N GLU A 21 -11.94 -9.30 1.55
CA GLU A 21 -10.99 -8.69 0.59
C GLU A 21 -9.57 -9.16 0.86
N VAL A 22 -8.75 -9.19 -0.19
CA VAL A 22 -7.32 -9.43 -0.01
C VAL A 22 -6.75 -8.36 0.94
N PRO A 23 -6.10 -8.77 2.05
CA PRO A 23 -5.71 -7.84 3.12
C PRO A 23 -4.51 -6.98 2.76
N VAL A 24 -4.78 -5.79 2.30
CA VAL A 24 -3.77 -4.76 2.07
C VAL A 24 -4.26 -3.46 2.71
N GLY A 25 -3.38 -2.84 3.49
CA GLY A 25 -3.65 -1.54 4.12
C GLY A 25 -2.52 -0.57 3.81
N ALA A 26 -2.85 0.72 3.80
CA ALA A 26 -1.89 1.76 3.50
C ALA A 26 -2.20 3.04 4.28
N VAL A 27 -1.16 3.76 4.67
CA VAL A 27 -1.28 5.08 5.30
C VAL A 27 -0.29 6.05 4.66
N VAL A 28 -0.73 7.30 4.49
CA VAL A 28 0.13 8.41 4.08
C VAL A 28 0.42 9.24 5.32
N VAL A 29 1.69 9.54 5.54
CA VAL A 29 2.17 10.23 6.75
C VAL A 29 2.89 11.51 6.33
N LYS A 30 2.58 12.61 7.02
CA LYS A 30 3.30 13.88 6.87
C LYS A 30 3.59 14.44 8.25
N ASP A 31 4.85 14.81 8.48
CA ASP A 31 5.31 15.39 9.76
C ASP A 31 4.90 14.53 10.97
N GLY A 32 5.05 13.20 10.85
CA GLY A 32 4.73 12.28 11.92
C GLY A 32 3.25 12.03 12.16
N GLU A 33 2.38 12.52 11.28
CA GLU A 33 0.93 12.42 11.42
C GLU A 33 0.33 11.71 10.21
N ILE A 34 -0.61 10.78 10.46
CA ILE A 34 -1.34 10.11 9.38
C ILE A 34 -2.31 11.11 8.76
N VAL A 35 -2.17 11.37 7.45
CA VAL A 35 -3.01 12.30 6.71
C VAL A 35 -3.93 11.61 5.71
N GLY A 36 -3.77 10.30 5.49
CA GLY A 36 -4.64 9.51 4.63
C GLY A 36 -4.52 8.04 4.96
N GLU A 37 -5.64 7.32 4.93
CA GLU A 37 -5.68 5.88 5.17
C GLU A 37 -6.46 5.21 4.07
N GLY A 38 -6.11 3.95 3.77
CA GLY A 38 -6.82 3.17 2.78
C GLY A 38 -6.68 1.67 3.02
N ARG A 39 -7.65 0.93 2.52
CA ARG A 39 -7.62 -0.53 2.53
C ARG A 39 -8.20 -1.05 1.23
N ASN A 40 -7.83 -2.27 0.85
CA ASN A 40 -8.34 -2.89 -0.36
C ASN A 40 -9.85 -3.15 -0.25
N ARG A 41 -10.60 -2.72 -1.28
CA ARG A 41 -12.06 -2.91 -1.39
C ARG A 41 -12.48 -3.27 -2.81
N ARG A 42 -11.59 -3.92 -3.55
CA ARG A 42 -11.83 -4.20 -4.97
C ARG A 42 -13.12 -4.98 -5.22
N GLU A 43 -13.40 -6.00 -4.40
CA GLU A 43 -14.59 -6.83 -4.57
C GLU A 43 -15.86 -6.11 -4.10
N LEU A 44 -15.85 -5.52 -2.90
CA LEU A 44 -17.01 -4.80 -2.35
C LEU A 44 -17.36 -3.59 -3.20
N GLY A 45 -16.36 -2.85 -3.66
CA GLY A 45 -16.56 -1.68 -4.50
C GLY A 45 -16.78 -1.99 -5.96
N LYS A 46 -16.57 -3.26 -6.38
CA LYS A 46 -16.68 -3.70 -7.78
C LYS A 46 -15.87 -2.80 -8.71
N ASN A 47 -14.63 -2.49 -8.28
CA ASN A 47 -13.80 -1.53 -8.98
C ASN A 47 -12.32 -1.93 -8.87
N ALA A 48 -11.70 -2.16 -10.03
CA ALA A 48 -10.29 -2.55 -10.11
C ALA A 48 -9.33 -1.49 -9.55
N LEU A 49 -9.79 -0.26 -9.41
CA LEU A 49 -8.97 0.85 -8.89
C LEU A 49 -8.93 0.90 -7.35
N TYR A 50 -9.81 0.16 -6.67
CA TYR A 50 -9.97 0.25 -5.22
C TYR A 50 -8.90 -0.52 -4.47
N HIS A 51 -7.65 -0.13 -4.67
CA HIS A 51 -6.50 -0.58 -3.91
C HIS A 51 -6.25 0.34 -2.71
N ALA A 52 -5.66 -0.21 -1.67
CA ALA A 52 -5.37 0.51 -0.42
C ALA A 52 -4.57 1.80 -0.67
N GLU A 53 -3.56 1.72 -1.52
CA GLU A 53 -2.67 2.85 -1.80
C GLU A 53 -3.42 4.00 -2.46
N LEU A 54 -4.28 3.72 -3.44
CA LEU A 54 -5.05 4.75 -4.13
C LEU A 54 -6.00 5.46 -3.17
N GLU A 55 -6.66 4.70 -2.29
CA GLU A 55 -7.55 5.28 -1.29
C GLU A 55 -6.78 6.17 -0.31
N ALA A 56 -5.62 5.70 0.17
CA ALA A 56 -4.80 6.48 1.09
C ALA A 56 -4.31 7.78 0.44
N ILE A 57 -3.86 7.71 -0.82
CA ILE A 57 -3.42 8.88 -1.57
C ILE A 57 -4.58 9.85 -1.81
N ASP A 58 -5.74 9.33 -2.24
CA ASP A 58 -6.94 10.14 -2.45
C ASP A 58 -7.34 10.90 -1.19
N ASN A 59 -7.39 10.21 -0.06
CA ASN A 59 -7.74 10.81 1.21
C ASN A 59 -6.70 11.85 1.67
N ALA A 60 -5.42 11.58 1.45
CA ALA A 60 -4.36 12.53 1.78
C ALA A 60 -4.46 13.80 0.94
N CYS A 61 -4.71 13.67 -0.37
CA CYS A 61 -4.89 14.82 -1.26
C CYS A 61 -6.08 15.68 -0.83
N LYS A 62 -7.18 15.05 -0.47
CA LYS A 62 -8.38 15.76 0.01
C LYS A 62 -8.10 16.51 1.30
N ARG A 63 -7.44 15.86 2.25
CA ARG A 63 -7.13 16.45 3.56
C ARG A 63 -6.14 17.62 3.42
N LEU A 64 -5.10 17.46 2.59
CA LEU A 64 -4.06 18.49 2.42
C LEU A 64 -4.43 19.57 1.41
N GLY A 65 -5.48 19.35 0.64
CA GLY A 65 -5.99 20.34 -0.30
C GLY A 65 -5.18 20.48 -1.58
N GLY A 66 -4.48 19.42 -2.01
CA GLY A 66 -3.69 19.48 -3.23
C GLY A 66 -3.20 18.10 -3.66
N TRP A 67 -2.72 17.99 -4.89
CA TRP A 67 -2.30 16.71 -5.46
C TRP A 67 -0.83 16.38 -5.21
N ARG A 68 -0.02 17.37 -4.82
CA ARG A 68 1.40 17.15 -4.53
C ARG A 68 1.58 16.75 -3.07
N LEU A 69 1.95 15.50 -2.87
CA LEU A 69 2.19 14.97 -1.51
C LEU A 69 3.68 15.12 -1.17
N TRP A 70 4.18 16.35 -1.26
CA TRP A 70 5.55 16.72 -0.92
C TRP A 70 5.87 16.31 0.51
N GLN A 71 7.02 15.69 0.70
CA GLN A 71 7.50 15.30 2.02
C GLN A 71 6.55 14.35 2.77
N CYS A 72 5.68 13.66 2.04
CA CYS A 72 4.84 12.62 2.60
C CYS A 72 5.49 11.25 2.39
N ASP A 73 5.26 10.36 3.35
CA ASP A 73 5.68 8.97 3.29
C ASP A 73 4.45 8.09 3.13
N LEU A 74 4.59 7.00 2.37
CA LEU A 74 3.56 5.98 2.25
C LEU A 74 4.05 4.71 2.94
N TYR A 75 3.21 4.14 3.80
CA TYR A 75 3.42 2.82 4.38
C TYR A 75 2.33 1.91 3.84
N VAL A 76 2.72 0.77 3.27
CA VAL A 76 1.79 -0.19 2.67
C VAL A 76 2.25 -1.60 3.00
N THR A 77 1.29 -2.48 3.32
CA THR A 77 1.62 -3.83 3.77
C THR A 77 2.15 -4.73 2.66
N LEU A 78 1.85 -4.42 1.39
CA LEU A 78 2.29 -5.18 0.23
C LEU A 78 2.97 -4.24 -0.77
N GLU A 79 4.02 -4.71 -1.41
CA GLU A 79 4.72 -3.98 -2.47
C GLU A 79 3.72 -3.47 -3.52
N PRO A 80 3.76 -2.18 -3.89
CA PRO A 80 2.80 -1.62 -4.84
C PRO A 80 2.85 -2.26 -6.23
N CYS A 81 1.66 -2.44 -6.81
CA CYS A 81 1.48 -2.88 -8.20
C CYS A 81 1.78 -1.72 -9.17
N PRO A 82 1.78 -1.95 -10.51
CA PRO A 82 2.09 -0.88 -11.46
C PRO A 82 1.17 0.34 -11.36
N MET A 83 -0.12 0.12 -11.14
CA MET A 83 -1.10 1.20 -10.99
C MET A 83 -0.77 2.08 -9.80
N CYS A 84 -0.48 1.46 -8.66
CA CYS A 84 -0.19 2.17 -7.42
C CYS A 84 1.21 2.82 -7.45
N ALA A 85 2.19 2.15 -8.05
CA ALA A 85 3.51 2.74 -8.25
C ALA A 85 3.42 4.00 -9.11
N GLY A 86 2.58 3.97 -10.17
CA GLY A 86 2.32 5.14 -10.99
C GLY A 86 1.67 6.28 -10.19
N ALA A 87 0.71 5.95 -9.35
CA ALA A 87 0.05 6.94 -8.50
C ALA A 87 1.03 7.59 -7.51
N ILE A 88 1.92 6.79 -6.93
CA ILE A 88 2.97 7.28 -6.03
C ILE A 88 3.88 8.28 -6.73
N ILE A 89 4.30 7.95 -7.94
CA ILE A 89 5.14 8.85 -8.76
C ILE A 89 4.37 10.14 -9.09
N ASN A 90 3.13 10.00 -9.56
CA ASN A 90 2.31 11.15 -9.94
C ASN A 90 2.04 12.10 -8.78
N SER A 91 1.85 11.58 -7.58
CA SER A 91 1.58 12.41 -6.39
C SER A 91 2.84 12.93 -5.70
N ARG A 92 4.03 12.55 -6.16
CA ARG A 92 5.32 13.03 -5.64
C ARG A 92 5.61 12.61 -4.20
N ILE A 93 5.16 11.44 -3.80
CA ILE A 93 5.47 10.87 -2.48
C ILE A 93 6.99 10.70 -2.35
N LYS A 94 7.53 11.08 -1.21
CA LYS A 94 8.99 11.09 -0.96
C LYS A 94 9.54 9.72 -0.67
N ASN A 95 8.94 9.00 0.28
CA ASN A 95 9.41 7.68 0.72
C ASN A 95 8.28 6.67 0.69
N VAL A 96 8.60 5.45 0.26
CA VAL A 96 7.68 4.32 0.29
C VAL A 96 8.27 3.22 1.15
N TYR A 97 7.54 2.85 2.19
CA TYR A 97 7.87 1.74 3.08
C TYR A 97 6.87 0.63 2.82
N PHE A 98 7.32 -0.53 2.38
CA PHE A 98 6.41 -1.66 2.17
C PHE A 98 6.86 -2.89 2.94
N GLY A 99 5.90 -3.74 3.29
CA GLY A 99 6.17 -4.94 4.09
C GLY A 99 6.56 -6.12 3.23
N ALA A 100 5.58 -6.83 2.70
CA ALA A 100 5.80 -8.02 1.90
C ALA A 100 6.10 -7.67 0.44
N ARG A 101 6.88 -8.52 -0.23
CA ARG A 101 7.09 -8.39 -1.67
C ARG A 101 5.98 -9.09 -2.44
N ASP A 102 5.66 -8.54 -3.61
CA ASP A 102 4.67 -9.13 -4.50
C ASP A 102 5.38 -9.64 -5.76
N ILE A 103 5.62 -10.94 -5.81
CA ILE A 103 6.36 -11.57 -6.92
C ILE A 103 5.56 -11.57 -8.23
N LYS A 104 4.26 -11.31 -8.19
CA LYS A 104 3.39 -11.33 -9.37
C LYS A 104 3.19 -9.95 -9.99
N ALA A 105 3.14 -8.90 -9.18
CA ALA A 105 2.81 -7.55 -9.65
C ALA A 105 3.68 -6.45 -9.04
N GLY A 106 4.61 -6.79 -8.16
CA GLY A 106 5.43 -5.80 -7.46
C GLY A 106 6.25 -4.96 -8.42
N SER A 107 6.12 -3.66 -8.32
CA SER A 107 6.70 -2.72 -9.27
C SER A 107 7.79 -1.84 -8.69
N PHE A 108 8.22 -2.13 -7.46
CA PHE A 108 9.37 -1.50 -6.80
C PHE A 108 10.44 -2.52 -6.42
N GLY A 109 10.70 -3.47 -7.33
CA GLY A 109 11.82 -4.38 -7.21
C GLY A 109 11.55 -5.83 -7.57
N SER A 110 10.32 -6.33 -7.43
CA SER A 110 10.04 -7.75 -7.63
C SER A 110 9.87 -8.14 -9.10
N VAL A 111 8.90 -7.59 -9.81
CA VAL A 111 8.73 -7.84 -11.25
C VAL A 111 9.56 -6.84 -12.05
N VAL A 112 9.39 -5.58 -11.74
CA VAL A 112 10.16 -4.46 -12.29
C VAL A 112 10.43 -3.48 -11.15
N ASN A 113 11.30 -2.52 -11.39
CA ASN A 113 11.47 -1.40 -10.48
C ASN A 113 11.24 -0.11 -11.26
N PHE A 114 10.14 0.59 -10.95
CA PHE A 114 9.81 1.83 -11.62
C PHE A 114 10.88 2.90 -11.42
N ASN A 115 11.71 2.78 -10.39
CA ASN A 115 12.84 3.69 -10.19
C ASN A 115 13.97 3.48 -11.20
N ASP A 116 13.97 2.36 -11.92
CA ASP A 116 14.92 2.13 -13.02
C ASP A 116 14.51 2.84 -14.30
N ILE A 117 13.26 3.29 -14.38
CA ILE A 117 12.71 4.01 -15.54
C ILE A 117 12.95 5.51 -15.29
N PRO A 118 13.39 6.28 -16.30
CA PRO A 118 13.76 7.69 -16.08
C PRO A 118 12.56 8.62 -16.00
N TYR A 119 11.61 8.32 -15.12
CA TYR A 119 10.53 9.24 -14.79
C TYR A 119 11.09 10.45 -14.02
N ASN A 120 10.36 11.54 -14.03
CA ASN A 120 10.82 12.80 -13.41
C ASN A 120 10.74 12.82 -11.89
N HIS A 121 10.21 11.78 -11.26
CA HIS A 121 10.18 11.63 -9.81
C HIS A 121 10.50 10.19 -9.43
N LYS A 122 11.33 10.04 -8.42
CA LYS A 122 11.71 8.71 -7.91
C LYS A 122 11.59 8.71 -6.40
N PRO A 123 10.59 8.02 -5.83
CA PRO A 123 10.50 7.90 -4.38
C PRO A 123 11.66 7.05 -3.84
N GLN A 124 12.05 7.29 -2.60
CA GLN A 124 12.98 6.38 -1.92
C GLN A 124 12.19 5.16 -1.45
N LEU A 125 12.79 3.98 -1.57
CA LEU A 125 12.11 2.72 -1.31
C LEU A 125 12.77 1.98 -0.15
N VAL A 126 11.96 1.50 0.79
CA VAL A 126 12.41 0.62 1.87
C VAL A 126 11.43 -0.54 1.95
N GLY A 127 11.86 -1.72 1.53
CA GLY A 127 11.06 -2.94 1.62
C GLY A 127 11.38 -3.73 2.88
N GLY A 128 10.51 -4.67 3.23
CA GLY A 128 10.72 -5.57 4.35
C GLY A 128 10.35 -5.00 5.72
N VAL A 129 9.60 -3.91 5.75
CA VAL A 129 9.15 -3.31 7.03
C VAL A 129 8.05 -4.17 7.61
N MET A 130 8.32 -4.81 8.76
CA MET A 130 7.42 -5.81 9.36
C MET A 130 7.02 -6.88 8.34
N GLU A 131 8.01 -7.37 7.61
CA GLU A 131 7.78 -8.26 6.47
C GLU A 131 7.03 -9.53 6.87
N GLN A 132 7.40 -10.14 8.00
CA GLN A 132 6.79 -11.39 8.44
C GLN A 132 5.31 -11.21 8.72
N GLU A 133 4.94 -10.18 9.47
CA GLU A 133 3.54 -9.89 9.79
C GLU A 133 2.74 -9.57 8.54
N CYS A 134 3.31 -8.80 7.62
CA CYS A 134 2.66 -8.46 6.37
C CYS A 134 2.48 -9.68 5.45
N SER A 135 3.46 -10.58 5.41
CA SER A 135 3.36 -11.85 4.66
C SER A 135 2.34 -12.78 5.28
N ASP A 136 2.33 -12.88 6.62
CA ASP A 136 1.46 -13.80 7.33
C ASP A 136 -0.02 -13.48 7.13
N ILE A 137 -0.39 -12.21 7.16
CA ILE A 137 -1.80 -11.82 6.98
C ILE A 137 -2.30 -12.23 5.58
N LEU A 138 -1.45 -12.11 4.56
CA LEU A 138 -1.78 -12.55 3.20
C LEU A 138 -1.86 -14.08 3.12
N SER A 139 -0.87 -14.78 3.65
CA SER A 139 -0.82 -16.25 3.63
C SER A 139 -2.03 -16.85 4.35
N ASN A 140 -2.38 -16.32 5.51
CA ASN A 140 -3.52 -16.79 6.29
C ASN A 140 -4.84 -16.54 5.54
N PHE A 141 -4.98 -15.39 4.90
CA PHE A 141 -6.16 -15.08 4.11
C PHE A 141 -6.35 -16.07 2.97
N PHE A 142 -5.32 -16.32 2.18
CA PHE A 142 -5.42 -17.25 1.04
C PHE A 142 -5.60 -18.70 1.49
N LYS A 143 -4.99 -19.10 2.59
CA LYS A 143 -5.19 -20.42 3.19
C LYS A 143 -6.65 -20.60 3.60
N ASN A 144 -7.25 -19.64 4.29
CA ASN A 144 -8.65 -19.68 4.71
C ASN A 144 -9.58 -19.68 3.50
N LEU A 145 -9.27 -18.92 2.47
CA LEU A 145 -10.05 -18.87 1.25
C LEU A 145 -10.09 -20.25 0.55
N ARG A 146 -8.94 -20.93 0.47
CA ARG A 146 -8.86 -22.28 -0.11
C ARG A 146 -9.67 -23.28 0.69
N GLN A 147 -9.67 -23.18 2.02
CA GLN A 147 -10.45 -24.07 2.88
C GLN A 147 -11.95 -23.89 2.69
N ARG A 148 -12.41 -22.66 2.45
CA ARG A 148 -13.83 -22.37 2.19
C ARG A 148 -14.33 -22.96 0.88
N LYS A 149 -13.46 -23.19 -0.09
CA LYS A 149 -13.81 -23.72 -1.40
C LYS A 149 -13.87 -25.24 -1.42
N ARG A 150 -13.53 -25.88 -0.33
CA ARG A 150 -13.64 -27.36 -0.18
C ARG A 150 -15.00 -27.75 0.47
#